data_084644f1abaae3bd1a593efa1d9ef968
#
_entry.id   084644f1abaae3bd1a593efa1d9ef968
#
_cell.length_a   1.000
_cell.length_b   1.000
_cell.length_c   1.000
_cell.angle_alpha   90.00
_cell.angle_beta   90.00
_cell.angle_gamma   90.00
#
_symmetry.space_group_name_H-M   'P 1'
#
loop_
_entity.id
_entity.type
_entity.pdbx_description
1 polymer ?
#
loop_
_entity_poly.entity_id
_entity_poly.type
_entity_poly.pdbx_seq_one_letter_code
_entity_poly.pdbx_strand_id
1 'polypeptide(L)'
;MEAMRVLVVEDNSVVADAVAEGLRDQGMAVDVAYDGPSGLEKAAVNTYEVVVLDRDLPGLHGDKLCEQIVGSPCPSRVLMLTAAGQVEDRVDGLNMGADDYLAKPFDFSELVARVRALARRSPSTPPVMTRGDLVVDRARRAVTRAGRPVHLARKELGVLEVLVSADGAVVSAEQLLEQVWDEHADPFTKTVPVTVGRLRRKLGDPPLVETVIGGGYRIP
;
A
#
# COMPACT_ATOMS: atom_id res chain seq x y z
N MET A 1 -5.80 -6.28 -4.75
CA MET A 1 -5.00 -5.63 -3.73
C MET A 1 -5.36 -4.18 -3.84
N GLU A 2 -5.97 -3.61 -2.78
CA GLU A 2 -5.66 -2.21 -2.57
C GLU A 2 -4.25 -2.05 -3.08
N ALA A 3 -3.99 -1.05 -3.89
CA ALA A 3 -2.62 -0.79 -4.28
C ALA A 3 -1.90 -0.62 -2.95
N MET A 4 -1.13 -1.65 -2.55
CA MET A 4 -0.41 -1.64 -1.30
C MET A 4 0.25 -0.29 -1.15
N ARG A 5 -0.14 0.46 -0.15
CA ARG A 5 0.39 1.79 0.07
C ARG A 5 1.66 1.69 0.89
N VAL A 6 2.76 2.13 0.30
CA VAL A 6 4.10 2.05 0.89
C VAL A 6 4.63 3.46 1.08
N LEU A 7 5.19 3.75 2.25
CA LEU A 7 6.00 4.93 2.48
C LEU A 7 7.47 4.55 2.40
N VAL A 8 8.25 5.26 1.61
CA VAL A 8 9.71 5.16 1.57
C VAL A 8 10.30 6.38 2.28
N VAL A 9 11.11 6.15 3.31
CA VAL A 9 11.81 7.21 4.06
C VAL A 9 13.31 6.96 3.93
N GLU A 10 13.98 7.79 3.16
CA GLU A 10 15.39 7.67 2.79
C GLU A 10 15.92 9.07 2.45
N ASP A 11 17.03 9.50 3.03
CA ASP A 11 17.58 10.84 2.83
C ASP A 11 18.34 10.99 1.50
N ASN A 12 18.88 9.90 0.97
CA ASN A 12 19.45 9.91 -0.36
C ASN A 12 18.33 9.87 -1.41
N SER A 13 18.01 11.02 -2.02
CA SER A 13 16.92 11.15 -2.99
C SER A 13 17.05 10.21 -4.18
N VAL A 14 18.28 9.90 -4.65
CA VAL A 14 18.49 8.99 -5.77
C VAL A 14 18.08 7.56 -5.39
N VAL A 15 18.40 7.12 -4.18
CA VAL A 15 18.01 5.80 -3.67
C VAL A 15 16.50 5.76 -3.40
N ALA A 16 15.96 6.79 -2.74
CA ALA A 16 14.54 6.93 -2.43
C ALA A 16 13.68 6.83 -3.70
N ASP A 17 14.04 7.64 -4.72
CA ASP A 17 13.29 7.70 -5.99
C ASP A 17 13.40 6.38 -6.77
N ALA A 18 14.58 5.77 -6.83
CA ALA A 18 14.77 4.49 -7.50
C ALA A 18 13.96 3.36 -6.84
N VAL A 19 13.95 3.31 -5.49
CA VAL A 19 13.14 2.36 -4.73
C VAL A 19 11.65 2.61 -4.99
N ALA A 20 11.22 3.87 -4.92
CA ALA A 20 9.82 4.23 -5.13
C ALA A 20 9.34 3.90 -6.55
N GLU A 21 10.12 4.23 -7.58
CA GLU A 21 9.80 3.92 -8.97
C GLU A 21 9.67 2.40 -9.17
N GLY A 22 10.65 1.64 -8.69
CA GLY A 22 10.63 0.20 -8.80
C GLY A 22 9.42 -0.42 -8.07
N LEU A 23 9.05 0.07 -6.88
CA LEU A 23 7.85 -0.40 -6.16
C LEU A 23 6.56 0.00 -6.90
N ARG A 24 6.49 1.19 -7.51
CA ARG A 24 5.36 1.61 -8.36
C ARG A 24 5.20 0.70 -9.57
N ASP A 25 6.30 0.29 -10.20
CA ASP A 25 6.29 -0.69 -11.30
C ASP A 25 5.76 -2.06 -10.85
N GLN A 26 5.95 -2.40 -9.59
CA GLN A 26 5.37 -3.60 -8.98
C GLN A 26 3.89 -3.44 -8.57
N GLY A 27 3.28 -2.26 -8.80
CA GLY A 27 1.86 -1.98 -8.58
C GLY A 27 1.50 -1.46 -7.22
N MET A 28 2.46 -0.97 -6.49
CA MET A 28 2.24 -0.34 -5.21
C MET A 28 1.95 1.16 -5.40
N ALA A 29 1.19 1.76 -4.51
CA ALA A 29 1.12 3.21 -4.36
C ALA A 29 2.23 3.63 -3.41
N VAL A 30 3.13 4.52 -3.83
CA VAL A 30 4.34 4.82 -3.06
C VAL A 30 4.49 6.32 -2.86
N ASP A 31 4.48 6.71 -1.60
CA ASP A 31 4.85 8.05 -1.15
C ASP A 31 6.32 8.06 -0.68
N VAL A 32 6.99 9.18 -0.82
CA VAL A 32 8.41 9.32 -0.46
C VAL A 32 8.58 10.45 0.54
N ALA A 33 9.43 10.23 1.53
CA ALA A 33 9.94 11.27 2.43
C ALA A 33 11.47 11.20 2.45
N TYR A 34 12.12 12.36 2.41
CA TYR A 34 13.58 12.45 2.33
C TYR A 34 14.23 12.79 3.69
N ASP A 35 13.43 12.76 4.77
CA ASP A 35 13.90 12.95 6.15
C ASP A 35 12.92 12.33 7.14
N GLY A 36 13.39 12.15 8.38
CA GLY A 36 12.58 11.55 9.44
C GLY A 36 11.34 12.37 9.81
N PRO A 37 11.41 13.69 10.01
CA PRO A 37 10.25 14.53 10.30
C PRO A 37 9.15 14.44 9.25
N SER A 38 9.49 14.56 7.96
CA SER A 38 8.53 14.42 6.85
C SER A 38 7.94 13.01 6.79
N GLY A 39 8.75 11.98 7.06
CA GLY A 39 8.30 10.60 7.17
C GLY A 39 7.27 10.40 8.28
N LEU A 40 7.51 11.00 9.44
CA LEU A 40 6.58 10.95 10.56
C LEU A 40 5.26 11.67 10.26
N GLU A 41 5.33 12.86 9.65
CA GLU A 41 4.14 13.64 9.28
C GLU A 41 3.26 12.83 8.31
N LYS A 42 3.87 12.24 7.26
CA LYS A 42 3.15 11.41 6.29
C LYS A 42 2.54 10.18 6.97
N ALA A 43 3.27 9.50 7.85
CA ALA A 43 2.77 8.33 8.58
C ALA A 43 1.63 8.67 9.56
N ALA A 44 1.59 9.90 10.08
CA ALA A 44 0.53 10.36 10.98
C ALA A 44 -0.78 10.70 10.24
N VAL A 45 -0.67 11.20 8.99
CA VAL A 45 -1.82 11.65 8.20
C VAL A 45 -2.38 10.54 7.31
N ASN A 46 -1.53 9.64 6.84
CA ASN A 46 -1.90 8.59 5.89
C ASN A 46 -1.73 7.20 6.50
N THR A 47 -2.51 6.24 6.00
CA THR A 47 -2.35 4.83 6.37
C THR A 47 -1.48 4.12 5.33
N TYR A 48 -0.38 3.52 5.78
CA TYR A 48 0.51 2.70 4.95
C TYR A 48 0.50 1.25 5.46
N GLU A 49 0.50 0.29 4.55
CA GLU A 49 0.67 -1.12 4.94
C GLU A 49 2.10 -1.42 5.33
N VAL A 50 3.07 -0.81 4.62
CA VAL A 50 4.50 -0.99 4.87
C VAL A 50 5.20 0.35 4.79
N VAL A 51 6.12 0.58 5.73
CA VAL A 51 7.10 1.66 5.69
C VAL A 51 8.47 1.04 5.43
N VAL A 52 9.12 1.44 4.34
CA VAL A 52 10.54 1.15 4.06
C VAL A 52 11.33 2.31 4.63
N LEU A 53 12.12 2.07 5.64
CA LEU A 53 12.70 3.09 6.50
C LEU A 53 14.21 2.96 6.56
N ASP A 54 14.94 3.98 6.12
CA ASP A 54 16.38 4.05 6.39
C ASP A 54 16.63 4.30 7.87
N ARG A 55 17.60 3.57 8.42
CA ARG A 55 18.00 3.73 9.81
C ARG A 55 18.77 5.03 10.05
N ASP A 56 19.66 5.39 9.14
CA ASP A 56 20.63 6.47 9.30
C ASP A 56 20.10 7.83 8.75
N LEU A 57 18.89 8.21 9.16
CA LEU A 57 18.26 9.47 8.72
C LEU A 57 18.78 10.68 9.50
N PRO A 58 18.95 11.84 8.84
CA PRO A 58 19.27 13.09 9.50
C PRO A 58 18.09 13.63 10.31
N GLY A 59 18.37 14.28 11.43
CA GLY A 59 17.37 14.93 12.29
C GLY A 59 16.65 13.96 13.20
N LEU A 60 15.69 13.18 12.70
CA LEU A 60 15.02 12.12 13.44
C LEU A 60 15.55 10.76 12.99
N HIS A 61 16.34 10.10 13.85
CA HIS A 61 16.93 8.78 13.57
C HIS A 61 15.85 7.73 13.28
N GLY A 62 16.11 6.83 12.33
CA GLY A 62 15.14 5.83 11.90
C GLY A 62 14.59 4.95 13.02
N ASP A 63 15.40 4.60 14.01
CA ASP A 63 14.96 3.84 15.19
C ASP A 63 13.83 4.57 15.96
N LYS A 64 13.99 5.89 16.15
CA LYS A 64 12.97 6.72 16.82
C LYS A 64 11.71 6.86 15.98
N LEU A 65 11.85 7.00 14.68
CA LEU A 65 10.71 7.05 13.77
C LEU A 65 9.96 5.71 13.77
N CYS A 66 10.68 4.59 13.78
CA CYS A 66 10.12 3.24 13.89
C CYS A 66 9.28 3.09 15.16
N GLU A 67 9.82 3.46 16.33
CA GLU A 67 9.08 3.43 17.61
C GLU A 67 7.76 4.19 17.54
N GLN A 68 7.76 5.38 16.92
CA GLN A 68 6.56 6.22 16.80
C GLN A 68 5.54 5.65 15.85
N ILE A 69 5.97 5.08 14.71
CA ILE A 69 5.08 4.42 13.74
C ILE A 69 4.43 3.18 14.35
N VAL A 70 5.22 2.34 15.01
CA VAL A 70 4.73 1.09 15.63
C VAL A 70 3.82 1.38 16.82
N GLY A 71 4.10 2.45 17.57
CA GLY A 71 3.27 2.90 18.71
C GLY A 71 1.99 3.63 18.31
N SER A 72 1.73 3.85 17.02
CA SER A 72 0.52 4.54 16.54
C SER A 72 -0.74 3.69 16.67
N PRO A 73 -1.96 4.29 16.71
CA PRO A 73 -3.23 3.53 16.73
C PRO A 73 -3.46 2.63 15.51
N CYS A 74 -2.83 2.94 14.37
CA CYS A 74 -2.88 2.14 13.14
C CYS A 74 -1.44 1.85 12.69
N PRO A 75 -0.74 0.89 13.33
CA PRO A 75 0.67 0.65 13.09
C PRO A 75 0.90 0.08 11.68
N SER A 76 1.76 0.75 10.92
CA SER A 76 2.30 0.21 9.68
C SER A 76 3.36 -0.86 9.98
N ARG A 77 3.57 -1.81 9.06
CA ARG A 77 4.71 -2.72 9.13
C ARG A 77 5.98 -1.99 8.70
N VAL A 78 7.06 -2.17 9.43
CA VAL A 78 8.31 -1.47 9.16
C VAL A 78 9.37 -2.44 8.64
N LEU A 79 9.88 -2.17 7.43
CA LEU A 79 11.09 -2.76 6.87
C LEU A 79 12.23 -1.77 7.06
N MET A 80 13.14 -2.07 7.98
CA MET A 80 14.31 -1.22 8.25
C MET A 80 15.43 -1.52 7.25
N LEU A 81 15.96 -0.49 6.61
CA LEU A 81 17.18 -0.56 5.80
C LEU A 81 18.39 -0.22 6.69
N THR A 82 19.43 -1.06 6.69
CA THR A 82 20.60 -0.91 7.56
C THR A 82 21.89 -1.02 6.77
N ALA A 83 22.97 -0.38 7.24
CA ALA A 83 24.30 -0.55 6.65
C ALA A 83 24.82 -2.00 6.83
N ALA A 84 25.58 -2.49 5.84
CA ALA A 84 26.25 -3.78 5.94
C ALA A 84 27.27 -3.78 7.08
N GLY A 85 27.15 -4.72 8.03
CA GLY A 85 28.09 -4.87 9.17
C GLY A 85 27.46 -4.68 10.55
N GLN A 86 26.26 -4.13 10.64
CA GLN A 86 25.52 -3.99 11.91
C GLN A 86 24.65 -5.22 12.22
N VAL A 87 25.17 -6.43 11.93
CA VAL A 87 24.41 -7.69 12.15
C VAL A 87 24.18 -7.94 13.64
N GLU A 88 25.05 -7.45 14.52
CA GLU A 88 24.90 -7.53 15.98
C GLU A 88 23.77 -6.62 16.48
N ASP A 89 23.53 -5.50 15.82
CA ASP A 89 22.39 -4.59 16.09
C ASP A 89 21.02 -5.16 15.71
N ARG A 90 20.97 -6.27 14.97
CA ARG A 90 19.68 -6.94 14.65
C ARG A 90 18.95 -7.46 15.89
N VAL A 91 19.68 -7.84 16.91
CA VAL A 91 19.08 -8.32 18.18
C VAL A 91 18.53 -7.14 18.98
N ASP A 92 19.23 -6.01 18.99
CA ASP A 92 18.75 -4.78 19.63
C ASP A 92 17.65 -4.12 18.82
N GLY A 93 17.74 -4.16 17.48
CA GLY A 93 16.71 -3.65 16.57
C GLY A 93 15.38 -4.40 16.61
N LEU A 94 15.37 -5.71 16.83
CA LEU A 94 14.14 -6.48 17.08
C LEU A 94 13.42 -6.04 18.36
N ASN A 95 14.14 -5.48 19.33
CA ASN A 95 13.56 -4.87 20.53
C ASN A 95 12.93 -3.48 20.27
N MET A 96 13.22 -2.83 19.13
CA MET A 96 12.70 -1.51 18.76
C MET A 96 11.43 -1.56 17.91
N GLY A 97 10.92 -2.75 17.59
CA GLY A 97 9.61 -2.94 16.99
C GLY A 97 9.55 -3.01 15.46
N ALA A 98 10.68 -2.93 14.73
CA ALA A 98 10.69 -3.19 13.29
C ALA A 98 10.31 -4.66 12.99
N ASP A 99 9.54 -4.86 11.92
CA ASP A 99 9.02 -6.19 11.55
C ASP A 99 10.02 -7.02 10.73
N ASP A 100 10.93 -6.37 10.01
CA ASP A 100 12.01 -7.01 9.24
C ASP A 100 13.16 -6.02 8.96
N TYR A 101 14.31 -6.55 8.56
CA TYR A 101 15.54 -5.80 8.27
C TYR A 101 16.12 -6.22 6.93
N LEU A 102 16.67 -5.23 6.18
CA LEU A 102 17.35 -5.47 4.92
C LEU A 102 18.67 -4.67 4.91
N ALA A 103 19.79 -5.39 4.73
CA ALA A 103 21.11 -4.74 4.70
C ALA A 103 21.38 -4.08 3.34
N LYS A 104 21.96 -2.88 3.36
CA LYS A 104 22.50 -2.20 2.18
C LYS A 104 23.92 -2.70 1.89
N PRO A 105 24.30 -2.97 0.63
CA PRO A 105 23.47 -2.92 -0.57
C PRO A 105 22.57 -4.15 -0.66
N PHE A 106 21.35 -3.96 -1.18
CA PHE A 106 20.37 -5.02 -1.33
C PHE A 106 19.98 -5.24 -2.80
N ASP A 107 19.50 -6.43 -3.09
CA ASP A 107 18.84 -6.71 -4.36
C ASP A 107 17.40 -6.18 -4.33
N PHE A 108 16.98 -5.50 -5.41
CA PHE A 108 15.64 -4.93 -5.48
C PHE A 108 14.54 -6.00 -5.42
N SER A 109 14.79 -7.18 -5.97
CA SER A 109 13.84 -8.30 -5.90
C SER A 109 13.64 -8.81 -4.48
N GLU A 110 14.68 -8.76 -3.63
CA GLU A 110 14.60 -9.10 -2.21
C GLU A 110 13.75 -8.07 -1.46
N LEU A 111 13.99 -6.76 -1.69
CA LEU A 111 13.19 -5.69 -1.09
C LEU A 111 11.71 -5.87 -1.41
N VAL A 112 11.36 -6.09 -2.69
CA VAL A 112 9.97 -6.33 -3.11
C VAL A 112 9.36 -7.56 -2.42
N ALA A 113 10.13 -8.65 -2.32
CA ALA A 113 9.65 -9.88 -1.68
C ALA A 113 9.35 -9.67 -0.19
N ARG A 114 10.22 -8.91 0.53
CA ARG A 114 10.04 -8.58 1.95
C ARG A 114 8.86 -7.63 2.17
N VAL A 115 8.75 -6.56 1.40
CA VAL A 115 7.60 -5.64 1.44
C VAL A 115 6.29 -6.40 1.26
N ARG A 116 6.21 -7.30 0.27
CA ARG A 116 5.03 -8.14 0.06
C ARG A 116 4.78 -9.12 1.22
N ALA A 117 5.83 -9.65 1.84
CA ALA A 117 5.71 -10.56 2.97
C ALA A 117 5.16 -9.85 4.21
N LEU A 118 5.62 -8.62 4.47
CA LEU A 118 5.15 -7.80 5.58
C LEU A 118 3.68 -7.40 5.41
N ALA A 119 3.30 -6.96 4.23
CA ALA A 119 1.90 -6.60 3.96
C ALA A 119 0.92 -7.78 4.16
N ARG A 120 1.33 -9.02 3.88
CA ARG A 120 0.49 -10.21 4.15
C ARG A 120 0.25 -10.47 5.63
N ARG A 121 1.10 -9.96 6.52
CA ARG A 121 1.00 -10.15 7.98
C ARG A 121 0.09 -9.12 8.67
N SER A 122 -0.43 -8.13 7.94
CA SER A 122 -1.40 -7.18 8.48
C SER A 122 -2.70 -7.91 8.85
N PRO A 123 -3.18 -7.84 10.10
CA PRO A 123 -4.32 -8.63 10.57
C PRO A 123 -5.68 -8.14 10.03
N SER A 124 -5.73 -7.07 9.26
CA SER A 124 -6.97 -6.31 9.01
C SER A 124 -7.79 -6.73 7.80
N THR A 125 -7.26 -7.59 6.88
CA THR A 125 -8.09 -7.98 5.72
C THR A 125 -7.84 -9.43 5.33
N PRO A 126 -8.89 -10.27 5.21
CA PRO A 126 -8.74 -11.66 4.80
C PRO A 126 -8.13 -11.76 3.40
N PRO A 127 -7.27 -12.80 3.13
CA PRO A 127 -6.62 -12.97 1.84
C PRO A 127 -7.63 -13.23 0.69
N VAL A 128 -8.81 -13.71 1.03
CA VAL A 128 -9.93 -13.91 0.11
C VAL A 128 -11.12 -13.13 0.64
N MET A 129 -11.61 -12.21 -0.17
CA MET A 129 -12.82 -11.44 0.10
C MET A 129 -13.94 -11.93 -0.81
N THR A 130 -15.12 -12.08 -0.25
CA THR A 130 -16.32 -12.51 -1.00
C THR A 130 -17.44 -11.50 -0.84
N ARG A 131 -18.06 -11.10 -1.94
CA ARG A 131 -19.24 -10.23 -1.94
C ARG A 131 -20.24 -10.72 -2.99
N GLY A 132 -21.32 -11.33 -2.52
CA GLY A 132 -22.26 -12.00 -3.42
C GLY A 132 -21.58 -13.10 -4.25
N ASP A 133 -21.62 -12.99 -5.56
CA ASP A 133 -20.99 -13.90 -6.52
C ASP A 133 -19.53 -13.52 -6.89
N LEU A 134 -19.03 -12.42 -6.31
CA LEU A 134 -17.66 -11.94 -6.51
C LEU A 134 -16.72 -12.55 -5.46
N VAL A 135 -15.60 -13.08 -5.92
CA VAL A 135 -14.49 -13.55 -5.05
C VAL A 135 -13.21 -12.87 -5.50
N VAL A 136 -12.53 -12.24 -4.56
CA VAL A 136 -11.24 -11.56 -4.76
C VAL A 136 -10.18 -12.25 -3.91
N ASP A 137 -9.28 -13.00 -4.55
CA ASP A 137 -8.12 -13.61 -3.91
C ASP A 137 -6.93 -12.64 -4.02
N ARG A 138 -6.67 -11.90 -2.97
CA ARG A 138 -5.58 -10.90 -2.91
C ARG A 138 -4.20 -11.55 -3.04
N ALA A 139 -4.01 -12.72 -2.45
CA ALA A 139 -2.73 -13.40 -2.45
C ALA A 139 -2.33 -13.86 -3.87
N ARG A 140 -3.31 -14.32 -4.65
CA ARG A 140 -3.12 -14.78 -6.04
C ARG A 140 -3.38 -13.69 -7.07
N ARG A 141 -3.87 -12.52 -6.65
CA ARG A 141 -4.32 -11.42 -7.55
C ARG A 141 -5.36 -11.91 -8.55
N ALA A 142 -6.23 -12.80 -8.11
CA ALA A 142 -7.24 -13.42 -8.94
C ALA A 142 -8.63 -12.94 -8.53
N VAL A 143 -9.43 -12.63 -9.53
CA VAL A 143 -10.83 -12.24 -9.34
C VAL A 143 -11.69 -13.21 -10.11
N THR A 144 -12.74 -13.71 -9.47
CA THR A 144 -13.80 -14.47 -10.13
C THR A 144 -15.16 -13.86 -9.83
N ARG A 145 -16.06 -13.90 -10.82
CA ARG A 145 -17.46 -13.55 -10.66
C ARG A 145 -18.33 -14.68 -11.16
N ALA A 146 -19.26 -15.15 -10.33
CA ALA A 146 -20.07 -16.33 -10.61
C ALA A 146 -19.22 -17.54 -11.07
N GLY A 147 -18.04 -17.73 -10.44
CA GLY A 147 -17.08 -18.79 -10.77
C GLY A 147 -16.26 -18.56 -12.05
N ARG A 148 -16.47 -17.48 -12.79
CA ARG A 148 -15.72 -17.15 -14.02
C ARG A 148 -14.58 -16.18 -13.71
N PRO A 149 -13.36 -16.42 -14.21
CA PRO A 149 -12.23 -15.52 -14.01
C PRO A 149 -12.45 -14.17 -14.69
N VAL A 150 -12.11 -13.09 -13.98
CA VAL A 150 -12.20 -11.70 -14.46
C VAL A 150 -10.79 -11.11 -14.49
N HIS A 151 -10.31 -10.75 -15.70
CA HIS A 151 -8.98 -10.16 -15.85
C HIS A 151 -9.02 -8.64 -15.67
N LEU A 152 -8.52 -8.17 -14.55
CA LEU A 152 -8.45 -6.76 -14.21
C LEU A 152 -7.04 -6.21 -14.40
N ALA A 153 -6.98 -4.97 -14.90
CA ALA A 153 -5.75 -4.20 -14.85
C ALA A 153 -5.44 -3.79 -13.39
N ARG A 154 -4.21 -3.43 -13.11
CA ARG A 154 -3.67 -3.15 -11.78
C ARG A 154 -4.52 -2.14 -10.98
N LYS A 155 -4.87 -0.99 -11.57
CA LYS A 155 -5.68 0.05 -10.93
C LYS A 155 -7.17 -0.33 -10.82
N GLU A 156 -7.69 -1.13 -11.76
CA GLU A 156 -9.06 -1.68 -11.68
C GLU A 156 -9.19 -2.66 -10.52
N LEU A 157 -8.18 -3.50 -10.30
CA LEU A 157 -8.13 -4.42 -9.17
C LEU A 157 -8.05 -3.63 -7.86
N GLY A 158 -7.17 -2.62 -7.76
CA GLY A 158 -7.07 -1.76 -6.58
C GLY A 158 -8.39 -1.09 -6.21
N VAL A 159 -9.08 -0.49 -7.19
CA VAL A 159 -10.42 0.09 -6.95
C VAL A 159 -11.41 -0.96 -6.46
N LEU A 160 -11.42 -2.16 -7.07
CA LEU A 160 -12.30 -3.24 -6.65
C LEU A 160 -12.07 -3.64 -5.19
N GLU A 161 -10.83 -3.77 -4.80
CA GLU A 161 -10.44 -4.20 -3.45
C GLU A 161 -10.81 -3.18 -2.38
N VAL A 162 -10.62 -1.88 -2.66
CA VAL A 162 -11.08 -0.80 -1.76
C VAL A 162 -12.59 -0.88 -1.57
N LEU A 163 -13.35 -1.02 -2.67
CA LEU A 163 -14.80 -1.07 -2.60
C LEU A 163 -15.34 -2.32 -1.90
N VAL A 164 -14.69 -3.47 -2.08
CA VAL A 164 -15.06 -4.71 -1.38
C VAL A 164 -14.70 -4.64 0.10
N SER A 165 -13.54 -4.08 0.44
CA SER A 165 -13.11 -3.89 1.83
C SER A 165 -13.98 -2.91 2.60
N ALA A 166 -14.61 -1.95 1.92
CA ALA A 166 -15.52 -0.99 2.52
C ALA A 166 -16.86 -1.59 2.95
N ASP A 167 -17.11 -2.87 2.67
CA ASP A 167 -18.26 -3.67 3.12
C ASP A 167 -19.63 -2.97 2.95
N GLY A 168 -19.86 -2.39 1.77
CA GLY A 168 -21.09 -1.69 1.44
C GLY A 168 -21.10 -0.19 1.77
N ALA A 169 -20.08 0.30 2.48
CA ALA A 169 -19.92 1.72 2.70
C ALA A 169 -19.59 2.47 1.40
N VAL A 170 -19.94 3.75 1.35
CA VAL A 170 -19.64 4.60 0.20
C VAL A 170 -18.19 5.09 0.31
N VAL A 171 -17.43 4.91 -0.75
CA VAL A 171 -16.04 5.40 -0.87
C VAL A 171 -16.02 6.56 -1.87
N SER A 172 -15.51 7.72 -1.46
CA SER A 172 -15.44 8.89 -2.32
C SER A 172 -14.41 8.73 -3.46
N ALA A 173 -14.53 9.54 -4.50
CA ALA A 173 -13.54 9.54 -5.58
C ALA A 173 -12.15 9.97 -5.09
N GLU A 174 -12.10 10.87 -4.12
CA GLU A 174 -10.86 11.33 -3.48
C GLU A 174 -10.21 10.19 -2.68
N GLN A 175 -10.98 9.50 -1.86
CA GLN A 175 -10.50 8.31 -1.13
C GLN A 175 -9.98 7.22 -2.06
N LEU A 176 -10.69 6.95 -3.18
CA LEU A 176 -10.22 5.99 -4.18
C LEU A 176 -8.92 6.45 -4.85
N LEU A 177 -8.82 7.76 -5.15
CA LEU A 177 -7.60 8.33 -5.73
C LEU A 177 -6.43 8.17 -4.76
N GLU A 178 -6.63 8.55 -3.52
CA GLU A 178 -5.63 8.48 -2.45
C GLU A 178 -5.15 7.05 -2.17
N GLN A 179 -6.07 6.08 -2.08
CA GLN A 179 -5.74 4.69 -1.72
C GLN A 179 -5.21 3.86 -2.89
N VAL A 180 -5.55 4.19 -4.13
CA VAL A 180 -5.18 3.39 -5.31
C VAL A 180 -4.09 4.03 -6.16
N TRP A 181 -3.91 5.36 -6.06
CA TRP A 181 -2.84 6.11 -6.73
C TRP A 181 -1.92 6.73 -5.68
N ASP A 182 -0.76 7.19 -6.11
CA ASP A 182 0.19 7.89 -5.25
C ASP A 182 -0.16 9.39 -5.07
N GLU A 183 0.59 10.10 -4.21
CA GLU A 183 0.39 11.52 -3.92
C GLU A 183 0.54 12.46 -5.13
N HIS A 184 1.15 11.98 -6.22
CA HIS A 184 1.31 12.75 -7.46
C HIS A 184 0.10 12.64 -8.40
N ALA A 185 -0.92 11.86 -8.03
CA ALA A 185 -2.13 11.75 -8.83
C ALA A 185 -2.95 13.04 -8.73
N ASP A 186 -3.11 13.72 -9.86
CA ASP A 186 -3.89 14.97 -9.92
C ASP A 186 -5.37 14.70 -9.55
N PRO A 187 -5.89 15.31 -8.46
CA PRO A 187 -7.25 15.10 -8.00
C PRO A 187 -8.33 15.60 -8.97
N PHE A 188 -7.98 16.47 -9.92
CA PHE A 188 -8.90 16.97 -10.94
C PHE A 188 -9.00 16.07 -12.18
N THR A 189 -8.30 14.94 -12.21
CA THR A 189 -8.37 14.00 -13.34
C THR A 189 -9.66 13.18 -13.32
N LYS A 190 -10.12 12.78 -14.52
CA LYS A 190 -11.22 11.80 -14.67
C LYS A 190 -10.76 10.35 -14.48
N THR A 191 -9.62 10.13 -13.81
CA THR A 191 -8.97 8.82 -13.68
C THR A 191 -9.85 7.82 -12.93
N VAL A 192 -10.41 8.21 -11.79
CA VAL A 192 -11.29 7.34 -11.00
C VAL A 192 -12.57 6.96 -11.76
N PRO A 193 -13.36 7.91 -12.30
CA PRO A 193 -14.55 7.57 -13.09
C PRO A 193 -14.26 6.68 -14.30
N VAL A 194 -13.15 6.91 -14.99
CA VAL A 194 -12.74 6.10 -16.14
C VAL A 194 -12.38 4.67 -15.71
N THR A 195 -11.64 4.53 -14.61
CA THR A 195 -11.25 3.22 -14.06
C THR A 195 -12.48 2.45 -13.57
N VAL A 196 -13.40 3.11 -12.86
CA VAL A 196 -14.67 2.50 -12.43
C VAL A 196 -15.51 2.07 -13.63
N GLY A 197 -15.57 2.88 -14.69
CA GLY A 197 -16.26 2.52 -15.91
C GLY A 197 -15.69 1.28 -16.60
N ARG A 198 -14.35 1.14 -16.63
CA ARG A 198 -13.67 -0.05 -17.14
C ARG A 198 -13.92 -1.28 -16.25
N LEU A 199 -13.82 -1.09 -14.94
CA LEU A 199 -14.10 -2.13 -13.95
C LEU A 199 -15.53 -2.69 -14.10
N ARG A 200 -16.56 -1.83 -14.18
CA ARG A 200 -17.95 -2.23 -14.40
C ARG A 200 -18.11 -3.10 -15.63
N ARG A 201 -17.51 -2.67 -16.75
CA ARG A 201 -17.60 -3.41 -18.02
C ARG A 201 -16.99 -4.80 -17.91
N LYS A 202 -15.89 -4.96 -17.18
CA LYS A 202 -15.20 -6.25 -16.99
C LYS A 202 -15.91 -7.15 -16.00
N LEU A 203 -16.50 -6.57 -14.96
CA LEU A 203 -17.33 -7.32 -14.01
C LEU A 203 -18.64 -7.81 -14.66
N GLY A 204 -19.18 -7.09 -15.64
CA GLY A 204 -20.38 -7.48 -16.36
C GLY A 204 -21.69 -7.25 -15.60
N ASP A 205 -22.76 -7.87 -16.02
CA ASP A 205 -24.11 -7.70 -15.48
C ASP A 205 -24.50 -8.83 -14.50
N PRO A 206 -25.37 -8.51 -13.50
CA PRO A 206 -25.83 -7.18 -13.11
C PRO A 206 -24.70 -6.31 -12.53
N PRO A 207 -24.77 -4.97 -12.64
CA PRO A 207 -23.69 -4.09 -12.21
C PRO A 207 -23.50 -4.19 -10.68
N LEU A 208 -22.28 -4.55 -10.25
CA LEU A 208 -21.93 -4.66 -8.83
C LEU A 208 -21.53 -3.31 -8.21
N VAL A 209 -20.86 -2.46 -8.99
CA VAL A 209 -20.39 -1.16 -8.50
C VAL A 209 -21.47 -0.12 -8.74
N GLU A 210 -22.04 0.42 -7.67
CA GLU A 210 -23.02 1.50 -7.72
C GLU A 210 -22.35 2.87 -7.64
N THR A 211 -22.97 3.88 -8.26
CA THR A 211 -22.61 5.29 -8.05
C THR A 211 -23.62 5.90 -7.08
N VAL A 212 -23.11 6.48 -6.01
CA VAL A 212 -23.90 7.28 -5.07
C VAL A 212 -23.69 8.76 -5.44
N ILE A 213 -24.77 9.38 -5.92
CA ILE A 213 -24.70 10.78 -6.39
C ILE A 213 -24.22 11.70 -5.25
N GLY A 214 -23.15 12.45 -5.51
CA GLY A 214 -22.52 13.35 -4.53
C GLY A 214 -21.68 12.65 -3.45
N GLY A 215 -21.64 11.31 -3.42
CA GLY A 215 -20.93 10.54 -2.38
C GLY A 215 -19.75 9.73 -2.91
N GLY A 216 -19.87 9.12 -4.10
CA GLY A 216 -18.81 8.26 -4.63
C GLY A 216 -19.33 6.92 -5.17
N TYR A 217 -18.67 5.83 -4.77
CA TYR A 217 -18.94 4.48 -5.28
C TYR A 217 -19.05 3.48 -4.13
N ARG A 218 -19.82 2.40 -4.34
CA ARG A 218 -19.89 1.29 -3.40
C ARG A 218 -20.18 -0.04 -4.12
N ILE A 219 -19.93 -1.13 -3.42
CA ILE A 219 -20.47 -2.47 -3.74
C ILE A 219 -21.37 -2.86 -2.57
N PRO A 220 -22.70 -2.93 -2.77
CA PRO A 220 -23.68 -3.17 -1.70
C PRO A 220 -23.55 -4.58 -1.09
#